data_8eda0384ebef4bf5ccad62cd9d8662ed
#
_entry.id   8eda0384ebef4bf5ccad62cd9d8662ed
#
_cell.length_a   1.000
_cell.length_b   1.000
_cell.length_c   1.000
_cell.angle_alpha   90.00
_cell.angle_beta   90.00
_cell.angle_gamma   90.00
#
_symmetry.space_group_name_H-M   'P 1'
#
loop_
_entity.id
_entity.type
_entity.pdbx_description
1 polymer ?
#
loop_
_entity_poly.entity_id
_entity_poly.type
_entity_poly.pdbx_seq_one_letter_code
_entity_poly.pdbx_strand_id
1 'polypeptide(L)'
;MRSFYTLSIWILLGTLAGYGFLTFIGLGGKSDYSSRIFNFEKSASSVVNIWSLRRWREWQEKTPSLGLRRWKQVIKTGFFPDGSGVIFDEDGHIITNLHVLNNSIQLKQKLLIELYNGSNHEVEIIGIDRDNDLAVLKLVEKNVEISPIQRKRKIEDIKIGETVFAIG
;
A
#
# COMPACT_ATOMS: atom_id res chain seq x y z
N MET A 1 10.46 13.58 -61.38
CA MET A 1 9.37 12.97 -60.57
C MET A 1 9.64 11.54 -60.06
N ARG A 2 10.86 10.97 -60.19
CA ARG A 2 11.15 9.59 -59.71
C ARG A 2 11.85 9.52 -58.33
N SER A 3 12.29 10.66 -57.81
CA SER A 3 13.10 10.67 -56.57
C SER A 3 12.29 10.63 -55.27
N PHE A 4 11.06 11.12 -55.29
CA PHE A 4 10.24 11.19 -54.06
C PHE A 4 9.62 9.86 -53.62
N TYR A 5 9.33 8.97 -54.56
CA TYR A 5 8.73 7.66 -54.24
C TYR A 5 9.73 6.68 -53.63
N THR A 6 11.02 6.78 -53.98
CA THR A 6 12.05 5.90 -53.43
C THR A 6 12.35 6.24 -51.99
N LEU A 7 12.34 7.52 -51.60
CA LEU A 7 12.57 7.93 -50.21
C LEU A 7 11.44 7.46 -49.28
N SER A 8 10.19 7.56 -49.79
CA SER A 8 9.01 7.14 -49.01
C SER A 8 9.00 5.62 -48.75
N ILE A 9 9.44 4.81 -49.70
CA ILE A 9 9.53 3.34 -49.58
C ILE A 9 10.60 2.96 -48.54
N TRP A 10 11.74 3.66 -48.52
CA TRP A 10 12.80 3.39 -47.52
C TRP A 10 12.40 3.78 -46.11
N ILE A 11 11.66 4.86 -45.93
CA ILE A 11 11.12 5.26 -44.63
C ILE A 11 10.10 4.23 -44.15
N LEU A 12 9.22 3.73 -45.02
CA LEU A 12 8.21 2.73 -44.70
C LEU A 12 8.84 1.35 -44.36
N LEU A 13 9.87 0.95 -45.12
CA LEU A 13 10.63 -0.28 -44.83
C LEU A 13 11.48 -0.14 -43.55
N GLY A 14 12.06 1.03 -43.32
CA GLY A 14 12.80 1.31 -42.07
C GLY A 14 11.93 1.26 -40.82
N THR A 15 10.71 1.79 -40.89
CA THR A 15 9.76 1.73 -39.81
C THR A 15 9.23 0.31 -39.56
N LEU A 16 8.98 -0.47 -40.62
CA LEU A 16 8.60 -1.88 -40.50
C LEU A 16 9.73 -2.74 -39.92
N ALA A 17 10.99 -2.54 -40.38
CA ALA A 17 12.14 -3.23 -39.83
C ALA A 17 12.42 -2.83 -38.40
N GLY A 18 12.25 -1.55 -38.02
CA GLY A 18 12.36 -1.05 -36.67
C GLY A 18 11.28 -1.63 -35.73
N TYR A 19 10.05 -1.76 -36.24
CA TYR A 19 8.95 -2.36 -35.47
C TYR A 19 9.18 -3.88 -35.27
N GLY A 20 9.64 -4.58 -36.29
CA GLY A 20 10.02 -5.99 -36.21
C GLY A 20 11.20 -6.24 -35.27
N PHE A 21 12.19 -5.33 -35.28
CA PHE A 21 13.32 -5.42 -34.35
C PHE A 21 12.93 -5.18 -32.91
N LEU A 22 12.06 -4.18 -32.63
CA LEU A 22 11.54 -3.91 -31.29
C LEU A 22 10.70 -5.06 -30.73
N THR A 23 9.91 -5.73 -31.56
CA THR A 23 9.17 -6.94 -31.16
C THR A 23 10.09 -8.14 -30.93
N PHE A 24 11.15 -8.27 -31.72
CA PHE A 24 12.13 -9.35 -31.58
C PHE A 24 12.94 -9.24 -30.27
N ILE A 25 13.30 -8.03 -29.83
CA ILE A 25 14.00 -7.83 -28.53
C ILE A 25 13.07 -7.86 -27.32
N GLY A 26 11.79 -8.17 -27.52
CA GLY A 26 10.82 -8.33 -26.41
C GLY A 26 10.42 -7.03 -25.72
N LEU A 27 10.75 -5.86 -26.27
CA LEU A 27 10.36 -4.56 -25.71
C LEU A 27 8.91 -4.16 -26.03
N GLY A 28 8.20 -4.99 -26.80
CA GLY A 28 6.85 -4.69 -27.30
C GLY A 28 5.69 -5.49 -26.70
N GLY A 29 5.91 -6.21 -25.63
CA GLY A 29 4.86 -7.05 -25.02
C GLY A 29 3.82 -6.24 -24.24
N LYS A 30 2.85 -5.60 -24.91
CA LYS A 30 1.69 -4.97 -24.25
C LYS A 30 0.95 -5.92 -23.29
N SER A 31 0.96 -7.24 -23.58
CA SER A 31 0.30 -8.24 -22.73
C SER A 31 1.02 -8.44 -21.40
N ASP A 32 2.35 -8.41 -21.37
CA ASP A 32 3.13 -8.60 -20.15
C ASP A 32 3.01 -7.38 -19.20
N TYR A 33 3.06 -6.18 -19.75
CA TYR A 33 2.89 -4.95 -18.97
C TYR A 33 1.49 -4.85 -18.34
N SER A 34 0.44 -5.13 -19.11
CA SER A 34 -0.94 -5.10 -18.60
C SER A 34 -1.19 -6.16 -17.52
N SER A 35 -0.64 -7.34 -17.67
CA SER A 35 -0.76 -8.41 -16.66
C SER A 35 0.00 -8.07 -15.37
N ARG A 36 1.15 -7.39 -15.46
CA ARG A 36 1.91 -6.92 -14.30
C ARG A 36 1.17 -5.83 -13.54
N ILE A 37 0.59 -4.84 -14.22
CA ILE A 37 -0.23 -3.79 -13.60
C ILE A 37 -1.43 -4.41 -12.90
N PHE A 38 -2.18 -5.29 -13.57
CA PHE A 38 -3.34 -5.97 -12.99
C PHE A 38 -2.98 -6.78 -11.74
N ASN A 39 -1.85 -7.50 -11.75
CA ASN A 39 -1.39 -8.25 -10.58
C ASN A 39 -0.95 -7.31 -9.44
N PHE A 40 -0.37 -6.16 -9.76
CA PHE A 40 0.02 -5.16 -8.78
C PHE A 40 -1.21 -4.53 -8.11
N GLU A 41 -2.19 -4.05 -8.86
CA GLU A 41 -3.43 -3.47 -8.34
C GLU A 41 -4.19 -4.47 -7.45
N LYS A 42 -4.26 -5.73 -7.90
CA LYS A 42 -4.89 -6.78 -7.12
C LYS A 42 -4.15 -7.10 -5.82
N SER A 43 -2.83 -7.00 -5.81
CA SER A 43 -2.03 -7.17 -4.58
C SER A 43 -2.12 -5.94 -3.69
N ALA A 44 -2.15 -4.74 -4.28
CA ALA A 44 -2.30 -3.49 -3.54
C ALA A 44 -3.63 -3.42 -2.80
N SER A 45 -4.72 -3.97 -3.36
CA SER A 45 -6.02 -4.01 -2.67
C SER A 45 -6.05 -4.89 -1.42
N SER A 46 -5.05 -5.76 -1.25
CA SER A 46 -4.89 -6.58 -0.04
C SER A 46 -4.02 -5.90 1.03
N VAL A 47 -3.39 -4.76 0.71
CA VAL A 47 -2.56 -4.00 1.66
C VAL A 47 -3.42 -2.93 2.31
N VAL A 48 -3.25 -2.76 3.62
CA VAL A 48 -3.96 -1.78 4.43
C VAL A 48 -3.00 -0.87 5.16
N ASN A 49 -3.37 0.39 5.34
CA ASN A 49 -2.69 1.30 6.22
C ASN A 49 -3.20 1.11 7.65
N ILE A 50 -2.29 1.09 8.63
CA ILE A 50 -2.62 0.94 10.04
C ILE A 50 -2.47 2.29 10.73
N TRP A 51 -3.50 2.70 11.45
CA TRP A 51 -3.59 3.97 12.14
C TRP A 51 -3.85 3.76 13.63
N SER A 52 -3.20 4.54 14.48
CA SER A 52 -3.49 4.57 15.92
C SER A 52 -4.02 5.91 16.38
N LEU A 53 -4.93 5.86 17.33
CA LEU A 53 -5.48 7.05 17.98
C LEU A 53 -4.48 7.57 19.01
N ARG A 54 -3.84 8.70 18.73
CA ARG A 54 -2.86 9.33 19.61
C ARG A 54 -3.45 10.55 20.28
N ARG A 55 -2.96 10.79 21.49
CA ARG A 55 -3.26 11.96 22.30
C ARG A 55 -1.99 12.77 22.50
N TRP A 56 -2.03 14.07 22.22
CA TRP A 56 -0.90 14.95 22.50
C TRP A 56 -1.35 16.25 23.14
N ARG A 57 -0.42 16.96 23.75
CA ARG A 57 -0.64 18.25 24.37
C ARG A 57 -0.10 19.33 23.45
N GLU A 58 -0.91 20.36 23.22
CA GLU A 58 -0.55 21.51 22.43
C GLU A 58 -0.83 22.79 23.22
N TRP A 59 0.07 23.75 23.09
CA TRP A 59 -0.13 25.06 23.67
C TRP A 59 -0.93 25.92 22.70
N GLN A 60 -2.10 26.37 23.14
CA GLN A 60 -2.93 27.32 22.39
C GLN A 60 -2.92 28.68 23.08
N GLU A 61 -2.80 29.74 22.29
CA GLU A 61 -2.98 31.10 22.79
C GLU A 61 -4.45 31.32 23.17
N LYS A 62 -4.68 31.71 24.39
CA LYS A 62 -6.01 32.13 24.83
C LYS A 62 -6.23 33.57 24.35
N THR A 63 -7.39 33.84 23.76
CA THR A 63 -7.78 35.16 23.26
C THR A 63 -7.33 36.27 24.23
N PRO A 64 -6.56 37.28 23.77
CA PRO A 64 -6.00 38.31 24.65
C PRO A 64 -7.12 39.09 25.32
N SER A 65 -7.18 39.03 26.64
CA SER A 65 -7.96 39.94 27.45
C SER A 65 -6.97 40.90 28.07
N LEU A 66 -7.09 42.20 27.81
CA LEU A 66 -6.20 43.26 28.32
C LEU A 66 -4.71 43.17 27.89
N GLY A 67 -4.41 42.81 26.65
CA GLY A 67 -3.06 42.84 26.09
C GLY A 67 -2.05 41.83 26.63
N LEU A 68 -2.43 40.95 27.51
CA LEU A 68 -1.59 39.90 28.06
C LEU A 68 -1.79 38.59 27.31
N ARG A 69 -0.76 38.08 26.64
CA ARG A 69 -0.76 36.76 26.01
C ARG A 69 -0.80 35.66 27.08
N ARG A 70 -1.87 34.89 27.12
CA ARG A 70 -2.00 33.73 27.98
C ARG A 70 -2.00 32.46 27.14
N TRP A 71 -1.18 31.49 27.53
CA TRP A 71 -1.12 30.17 26.91
C TRP A 71 -1.89 29.16 27.75
N LYS A 72 -2.67 28.32 27.06
CA LYS A 72 -3.43 27.24 27.67
C LYS A 72 -2.97 25.94 27.03
N GLN A 73 -2.70 24.94 27.86
CA GLN A 73 -2.44 23.58 27.38
C GLN A 73 -3.77 22.90 27.05
N VAL A 74 -3.91 22.42 25.83
CA VAL A 74 -5.06 21.66 25.35
C VAL A 74 -4.61 20.27 24.96
N ILE A 75 -5.48 19.26 25.20
CA ILE A 75 -5.27 17.90 24.77
C ILE A 75 -5.96 17.77 23.42
N LYS A 76 -5.22 17.37 22.40
CA LYS A 76 -5.74 17.01 21.10
C LYS A 76 -5.66 15.50 20.90
N THR A 77 -6.56 14.96 20.12
CA THR A 77 -6.57 13.57 19.69
C THR A 77 -6.68 13.51 18.19
N GLY A 78 -6.04 12.52 17.58
CA GLY A 78 -6.09 12.28 16.16
C GLY A 78 -5.50 10.93 15.80
N PHE A 79 -5.83 10.44 14.61
CA PHE A 79 -5.24 9.24 14.06
C PHE A 79 -3.93 9.56 13.36
N PHE A 80 -2.93 8.70 13.59
CA PHE A 80 -1.60 8.79 12.98
C PHE A 80 -1.26 7.47 12.33
N PRO A 81 -0.62 7.49 11.14
CA PRO A 81 -0.17 6.28 10.49
C PRO A 81 0.96 5.64 11.30
N ASP A 82 0.86 4.33 11.49
CA ASP A 82 1.87 3.53 12.17
C ASP A 82 2.66 2.65 11.20
N GLY A 83 2.02 2.17 10.13
CA GLY A 83 2.60 1.31 9.13
C GLY A 83 1.54 0.62 8.29
N SER A 84 1.90 -0.52 7.71
CA SER A 84 1.04 -1.27 6.80
C SER A 84 0.82 -2.69 7.29
N GLY A 85 -0.25 -3.31 6.81
CA GLY A 85 -0.57 -4.71 7.03
C GLY A 85 -1.13 -5.35 5.77
N VAL A 86 -1.30 -6.67 5.79
CA VAL A 86 -1.84 -7.46 4.68
C VAL A 86 -3.06 -8.22 5.14
N ILE A 87 -4.17 -8.09 4.42
CA ILE A 87 -5.38 -8.89 4.63
C ILE A 87 -5.06 -10.34 4.23
N PHE A 88 -5.12 -11.24 5.19
CA PHE A 88 -4.65 -12.60 5.03
C PHE A 88 -5.72 -13.56 4.52
N ASP A 89 -6.96 -13.39 5.00
CA ASP A 89 -8.10 -14.25 4.67
C ASP A 89 -9.43 -13.49 4.59
N GLU A 90 -10.47 -14.19 4.17
CA GLU A 90 -11.83 -13.67 4.05
C GLU A 90 -12.51 -13.40 5.41
N ASP A 91 -11.98 -13.96 6.48
CA ASP A 91 -12.45 -13.69 7.84
C ASP A 91 -11.99 -12.32 8.37
N GLY A 92 -11.13 -11.60 7.65
CA GLY A 92 -10.62 -10.29 8.01
C GLY A 92 -9.47 -10.33 9.00
N HIS A 93 -8.65 -11.36 8.96
CA HIS A 93 -7.37 -11.38 9.65
C HIS A 93 -6.35 -10.56 8.85
N ILE A 94 -5.59 -9.71 9.56
CA ILE A 94 -4.57 -8.85 8.98
C ILE A 94 -3.25 -9.17 9.66
N ILE A 95 -2.21 -9.43 8.87
CA ILE A 95 -0.85 -9.67 9.35
C ILE A 95 -0.05 -8.38 9.20
N THR A 96 0.67 -8.01 10.26
CA THR A 96 1.61 -6.89 10.28
C THR A 96 2.82 -7.21 11.15
N ASN A 97 3.82 -6.34 11.15
CA ASN A 97 4.94 -6.46 12.07
C ASN A 97 4.55 -5.94 13.47
N LEU A 98 5.06 -6.61 14.51
CA LEU A 98 4.78 -6.24 15.89
C LEU A 98 5.30 -4.83 16.24
N HIS A 99 6.47 -4.45 15.71
CA HIS A 99 7.05 -3.14 15.97
C HIS A 99 6.15 -1.99 15.49
N VAL A 100 5.32 -2.19 14.47
CA VAL A 100 4.30 -1.22 13.99
C VAL A 100 3.31 -0.91 15.11
N LEU A 101 2.99 -1.88 15.96
CA LEU A 101 1.97 -1.77 17.01
C LEU A 101 2.52 -1.41 18.41
N ASN A 102 3.84 -1.32 18.57
CA ASN A 102 4.46 -1.19 19.89
C ASN A 102 3.88 -0.04 20.74
N ASN A 103 3.73 1.15 20.17
CA ASN A 103 3.16 2.30 20.87
C ASN A 103 1.69 2.07 21.20
N SER A 104 0.94 1.48 20.29
CA SER A 104 -0.49 1.24 20.45
C SER A 104 -0.79 0.21 21.53
N ILE A 105 0.05 -0.82 21.64
CA ILE A 105 -0.03 -1.84 22.70
C ILE A 105 0.27 -1.23 24.05
N GLN A 106 1.39 -0.49 24.18
CA GLN A 106 1.81 0.11 25.46
C GLN A 106 0.80 1.13 25.99
N LEU A 107 0.24 1.93 25.10
CA LEU A 107 -0.67 3.02 25.46
C LEU A 107 -2.14 2.62 25.37
N LYS A 108 -2.45 1.36 25.07
CA LYS A 108 -3.82 0.83 24.87
C LYS A 108 -4.64 1.73 23.94
N GLN A 109 -4.04 2.06 22.80
CA GLN A 109 -4.65 2.94 21.82
C GLN A 109 -5.62 2.17 20.92
N LYS A 110 -6.67 2.88 20.46
CA LYS A 110 -7.57 2.36 19.43
C LYS A 110 -6.85 2.29 18.10
N LEU A 111 -7.01 1.16 17.42
CA LEU A 111 -6.45 0.90 16.10
C LEU A 111 -7.53 0.95 15.03
N LEU A 112 -7.20 1.55 13.90
CA LEU A 112 -8.00 1.50 12.68
C LEU A 112 -7.11 0.99 11.55
N ILE A 113 -7.74 0.38 10.57
CA ILE A 113 -7.15 0.17 9.25
C ILE A 113 -7.89 1.00 8.22
N GLU A 114 -7.16 1.43 7.21
CA GLU A 114 -7.70 2.03 6.01
C GLU A 114 -7.53 1.05 4.86
N LEU A 115 -8.63 0.65 4.24
CA LEU A 115 -8.66 -0.22 3.08
C LEU A 115 -8.28 0.55 1.80
N TYR A 116 -7.99 -0.17 0.74
CA TYR A 116 -7.64 0.40 -0.57
C TYR A 116 -8.71 1.37 -1.13
N ASN A 117 -9.97 1.17 -0.80
CA ASN A 117 -11.08 2.06 -1.18
C ASN A 117 -11.19 3.33 -0.31
N GLY A 118 -10.28 3.52 0.67
CA GLY A 118 -10.25 4.64 1.60
C GLY A 118 -11.20 4.50 2.79
N SER A 119 -11.92 3.38 2.95
CA SER A 119 -12.77 3.15 4.12
C SER A 119 -11.94 2.77 5.34
N ASN A 120 -12.36 3.25 6.53
CA ASN A 120 -11.67 3.02 7.79
C ASN A 120 -12.50 2.07 8.67
N HIS A 121 -11.82 1.05 9.22
CA HIS A 121 -12.43 0.01 10.03
C HIS A 121 -11.65 -0.23 11.30
N GLU A 122 -12.36 -0.50 12.39
CA GLU A 122 -11.76 -0.82 13.68
C GLU A 122 -11.20 -2.24 13.68
N VAL A 123 -10.03 -2.42 14.30
CA VAL A 123 -9.38 -3.72 14.45
C VAL A 123 -8.93 -3.96 15.88
N GLU A 124 -8.87 -5.23 16.24
CA GLU A 124 -8.35 -5.73 17.52
C GLU A 124 -7.12 -6.61 17.29
N ILE A 125 -6.18 -6.56 18.23
CA ILE A 125 -5.00 -7.44 18.22
C ILE A 125 -5.42 -8.78 18.82
N ILE A 126 -5.34 -9.85 18.01
CA ILE A 126 -5.72 -11.20 18.43
C ILE A 126 -4.53 -12.13 18.65
N GLY A 127 -3.35 -11.77 18.14
CA GLY A 127 -2.14 -12.56 18.31
C GLY A 127 -0.86 -11.73 18.16
N ILE A 128 0.18 -12.15 18.89
CA ILE A 128 1.51 -11.51 18.87
C ILE A 128 2.58 -12.60 18.92
N ASP A 129 3.54 -12.53 18.01
CA ASP A 129 4.77 -13.30 18.02
C ASP A 129 5.96 -12.34 18.13
N ARG A 130 6.61 -12.34 19.29
CA ARG A 130 7.72 -11.43 19.59
C ARG A 130 9.02 -11.86 18.94
N ASP A 131 9.21 -13.16 18.77
CA ASP A 131 10.46 -13.73 18.26
C ASP A 131 10.61 -13.48 16.75
N ASN A 132 9.47 -13.47 16.04
CA ASN A 132 9.41 -13.25 14.60
C ASN A 132 8.93 -11.84 14.21
N ASP A 133 8.73 -10.92 15.17
CA ASP A 133 8.21 -9.58 14.93
C ASP A 133 6.88 -9.58 14.15
N LEU A 134 5.93 -10.44 14.53
CA LEU A 134 4.63 -10.57 13.89
C LEU A 134 3.49 -10.24 14.84
N ALA A 135 2.43 -9.68 14.28
CA ALA A 135 1.16 -9.48 14.95
C ALA A 135 -0.01 -9.80 14.01
N VAL A 136 -1.09 -10.29 14.57
CA VAL A 136 -2.34 -10.57 13.87
C VAL A 136 -3.43 -9.66 14.43
N LEU A 137 -4.04 -8.91 13.52
CA LEU A 137 -5.21 -8.09 13.80
C LEU A 137 -6.45 -8.76 13.22
N LYS A 138 -7.62 -8.41 13.79
CA LYS A 138 -8.93 -8.87 13.33
C LYS A 138 -9.86 -7.69 13.17
N LEU A 139 -10.59 -7.64 12.06
CA LEU A 139 -11.70 -6.70 11.88
C LEU A 139 -12.77 -6.93 12.95
N VAL A 140 -13.22 -5.85 13.58
CA VAL A 140 -14.31 -5.87 14.56
C VAL A 140 -15.66 -5.96 13.84
N GLU A 141 -15.78 -5.23 12.74
CA GLU A 141 -16.99 -5.19 11.92
C GLU A 141 -17.14 -6.47 11.10
N LYS A 142 -18.37 -6.94 10.95
CA LYS A 142 -18.72 -8.06 10.08
C LYS A 142 -19.18 -7.55 8.72
N ASN A 143 -18.99 -8.39 7.68
CA ASN A 143 -19.44 -8.12 6.30
C ASN A 143 -18.77 -6.89 5.66
N VAL A 144 -17.53 -6.60 6.03
CA VAL A 144 -16.70 -5.61 5.34
C VAL A 144 -16.25 -6.22 4.00
N GLU A 145 -16.38 -5.46 2.91
CA GLU A 145 -15.85 -5.88 1.62
C GLU A 145 -14.34 -5.74 1.62
N ILE A 146 -13.64 -6.87 1.63
CA ILE A 146 -12.18 -6.96 1.70
C ILE A 146 -11.62 -7.78 0.55
N SER A 147 -10.35 -7.58 0.26
CA SER A 147 -9.61 -8.29 -0.79
C SER A 147 -8.41 -9.04 -0.17
N PRO A 148 -8.57 -10.29 0.25
CA PRO A 148 -7.47 -11.06 0.82
C PRO A 148 -6.35 -11.34 -0.18
N ILE A 149 -5.11 -11.42 0.33
CA ILE A 149 -3.94 -11.69 -0.49
C ILE A 149 -4.04 -13.07 -1.15
N GLN A 150 -3.85 -13.11 -2.46
CA GLN A 150 -3.84 -14.36 -3.21
C GLN A 150 -2.44 -14.95 -3.24
N ARG A 151 -2.24 -16.05 -2.53
CA ARG A 151 -1.01 -16.83 -2.57
C ARG A 151 -1.06 -17.80 -3.75
N LYS A 152 -0.30 -17.51 -4.81
CA LYS A 152 -0.31 -18.32 -6.04
C LYS A 152 0.87 -19.31 -6.14
N ARG A 153 1.93 -19.07 -5.35
CA ARG A 153 3.18 -19.84 -5.48
C ARG A 153 3.69 -20.28 -4.12
N LYS A 154 4.37 -21.41 -4.10
CA LYS A 154 5.14 -21.85 -2.95
C LYS A 154 6.48 -21.12 -2.88
N ILE A 155 7.06 -21.04 -1.69
CA ILE A 155 8.36 -20.37 -1.47
C ILE A 155 9.45 -21.04 -2.30
N GLU A 156 9.38 -22.38 -2.44
CA GLU A 156 10.36 -23.18 -3.19
C GLU A 156 10.37 -22.86 -4.70
N ASP A 157 9.28 -22.27 -5.21
CA ASP A 157 9.16 -21.89 -6.62
C ASP A 157 9.75 -20.50 -6.92
N ILE A 158 10.16 -19.75 -5.89
CA ILE A 158 10.75 -18.41 -6.03
C ILE A 158 12.23 -18.54 -6.44
N LYS A 159 12.60 -17.84 -7.50
CA LYS A 159 13.97 -17.89 -8.03
C LYS A 159 14.71 -16.59 -7.79
N ILE A 160 16.01 -16.69 -7.57
CA ILE A 160 16.89 -15.52 -7.50
C ILE A 160 16.86 -14.79 -8.85
N GLY A 161 16.72 -13.46 -8.81
CA GLY A 161 16.64 -12.61 -10.00
C GLY A 161 15.23 -12.33 -10.51
N GLU A 162 14.19 -12.84 -9.83
CA GLU A 162 12.80 -12.46 -10.14
C GLU A 162 12.51 -11.01 -9.74
N THR A 163 11.64 -10.36 -10.53
CA THR A 163 11.16 -9.02 -10.21
C THR A 163 10.18 -9.09 -9.05
N VAL A 164 10.42 -8.26 -8.03
CA VAL A 164 9.56 -8.13 -6.85
C VAL A 164 9.10 -6.68 -6.67
N PHE A 165 7.98 -6.48 -6.00
CA PHE A 165 7.45 -5.18 -5.66
C PHE A 165 7.25 -5.10 -4.15
N ALA A 166 7.60 -3.97 -3.55
CA ALA A 166 7.22 -3.62 -2.19
C ALA A 166 6.00 -2.71 -2.25
N ILE A 167 5.00 -3.01 -1.40
CA ILE A 167 3.76 -2.23 -1.28
C ILE A 167 3.55 -1.92 0.20
N GLY A 168 3.35 -0.64 0.54
CA GLY A 168 3.12 -0.17 1.90
C GLY A 168 2.97 1.33 2.00
#